data_49af136ebd6d16f715d32834f49d6397
#
_entry.id   49af136ebd6d16f715d32834f49d6397
#
_cell.length_a   1.000
_cell.length_b   1.000
_cell.length_c   1.000
_cell.angle_alpha   90.00
_cell.angle_beta   90.00
_cell.angle_gamma   90.00
#
_symmetry.space_group_name_H-M   'P 1'
#
loop_
_entity.id
_entity.type
_entity.pdbx_description
1 polymer ?
#
loop_
_entity_poly.entity_id
_entity_poly.type
_entity_poly.pdbx_seq_one_letter_code
_entity_poly.pdbx_strand_id
1 'polypeptide(L)'
;GIPQYEIKENVAWDNIPYTARLENLAERTRAVCFGSLAQRNIVSRNTINRFLDAMPQDDSRLIVFDVNLRQGFFNKDILCNSMSRCNILKINDEELVTVSRMFGYPGIDLQDKCWILLGKYNLKMLILTCGINGSYVFTPGNVSFQPTPKVEVADTVGAGDSFTAAFISSILKGLPVAEAHKRAVDTSAYVCTQQGAMPVLPADLLK
;
A
#
# COMPACT_ATOMS: atom_id res chain seq x y z
N GLY A 1 -12.34 -2.90 -19.84
CA GLY A 1 -12.98 -1.62 -19.51
C GLY A 1 -12.36 -1.02 -18.26
N ILE A 2 -12.26 0.30 -18.22
CA ILE A 2 -11.84 0.99 -16.98
C ILE A 2 -13.07 1.00 -16.06
N PRO A 3 -13.00 0.40 -14.86
CA PRO A 3 -14.14 0.38 -13.96
C PRO A 3 -14.49 1.80 -13.49
N GLN A 4 -15.77 2.16 -13.53
CA GLN A 4 -16.27 3.39 -12.94
C GLN A 4 -16.77 3.10 -11.53
N TYR A 5 -16.21 3.77 -10.52
CA TYR A 5 -16.61 3.62 -9.13
C TYR A 5 -17.42 4.81 -8.65
N GLU A 6 -18.58 4.54 -8.06
CA GLU A 6 -19.28 5.47 -7.19
C GLU A 6 -18.85 5.21 -5.75
N ILE A 7 -18.16 6.16 -5.13
CA ILE A 7 -17.71 6.05 -3.74
C ILE A 7 -18.71 6.81 -2.85
N LYS A 8 -19.64 6.08 -2.27
CA LYS A 8 -20.65 6.65 -1.36
C LYS A 8 -20.01 7.17 -0.09
N GLU A 9 -20.56 8.27 0.43
CA GLU A 9 -20.18 8.84 1.72
C GLU A 9 -21.11 8.35 2.84
N ASN A 10 -20.70 8.52 4.09
CA ASN A 10 -21.43 8.09 5.31
C ASN A 10 -21.74 6.58 5.36
N VAL A 11 -20.82 5.78 4.88
CA VAL A 11 -20.87 4.31 4.89
C VAL A 11 -20.05 3.74 6.04
N ALA A 12 -20.02 2.40 6.18
CA ALA A 12 -19.41 1.72 7.32
C ALA A 12 -17.93 2.10 7.55
N TRP A 13 -17.12 2.18 6.47
CA TRP A 13 -15.71 2.54 6.61
C TRP A 13 -15.45 4.01 6.93
N ASP A 14 -16.46 4.87 6.92
CA ASP A 14 -16.36 6.25 7.43
C ASP A 14 -16.56 6.31 8.94
N ASN A 15 -17.12 5.25 9.54
CA ASN A 15 -17.57 5.21 10.91
C ASN A 15 -17.02 4.02 11.70
N ILE A 16 -15.77 3.65 11.48
CA ILE A 16 -15.10 2.56 12.20
C ILE A 16 -14.88 2.97 13.67
N PRO A 17 -15.57 2.34 14.66
CA PRO A 17 -15.40 2.72 16.04
C PRO A 17 -14.10 2.16 16.62
N TYR A 18 -13.45 2.91 17.51
CA TYR A 18 -12.34 2.36 18.29
C TYR A 18 -12.88 1.60 19.50
N THR A 19 -12.52 0.34 19.62
CA THR A 19 -13.01 -0.55 20.68
C THR A 19 -11.84 -1.19 21.42
N ALA A 20 -12.06 -1.67 22.65
CA ALA A 20 -11.08 -2.43 23.41
C ALA A 20 -10.58 -3.68 22.63
N ARG A 21 -11.44 -4.27 21.78
CA ARG A 21 -11.04 -5.38 20.91
C ARG A 21 -10.01 -4.95 19.86
N LEU A 22 -10.16 -3.76 19.27
CA LEU A 22 -9.19 -3.21 18.31
C LEU A 22 -7.87 -2.85 19.00
N GLU A 23 -7.93 -2.31 20.22
CA GLU A 23 -6.75 -2.01 21.03
C GLU A 23 -5.93 -3.29 21.32
N ASN A 24 -6.57 -4.31 21.86
CA ASN A 24 -5.95 -5.62 22.09
C ASN A 24 -5.43 -6.27 20.79
N LEU A 25 -6.07 -6.02 19.64
CA LEU A 25 -5.58 -6.48 18.35
C LEU A 25 -4.32 -5.73 17.95
N ALA A 26 -4.30 -4.40 18.10
CA ALA A 26 -3.15 -3.56 17.75
C ALA A 26 -1.87 -4.00 18.47
N GLU A 27 -1.96 -4.27 19.76
CA GLU A 27 -0.82 -4.74 20.58
C GLU A 27 -0.16 -6.02 20.05
N ARG A 28 -0.94 -6.89 19.39
CA ARG A 28 -0.49 -8.18 18.85
C ARG A 28 -0.20 -8.14 17.34
N THR A 29 -0.55 -7.04 16.68
CA THR A 29 -0.44 -6.92 15.23
C THR A 29 1.03 -6.84 14.82
N ARG A 30 1.44 -7.72 13.90
CA ARG A 30 2.78 -7.71 13.30
C ARG A 30 2.85 -6.88 12.03
N ALA A 31 1.73 -6.82 11.28
CA ALA A 31 1.62 -5.99 10.09
C ALA A 31 0.23 -5.38 10.00
N VAL A 32 0.15 -4.12 9.61
CA VAL A 32 -1.09 -3.41 9.30
C VAL A 32 -0.95 -2.71 7.96
N CYS A 33 -2.01 -2.75 7.15
CA CYS A 33 -2.12 -1.97 5.93
C CYS A 33 -3.31 -1.01 6.07
N PHE A 34 -3.09 0.26 5.75
CA PHE A 34 -4.13 1.29 5.76
C PHE A 34 -3.95 2.25 4.58
N GLY A 35 -5.03 2.88 4.17
CA GLY A 35 -5.06 3.81 3.03
C GLY A 35 -5.59 5.19 3.40
N SER A 36 -5.69 6.07 2.40
CA SER A 36 -6.18 7.44 2.57
C SER A 36 -7.71 7.52 2.66
N LEU A 37 -8.45 6.68 1.93
CA LEU A 37 -9.89 6.82 1.73
C LEU A 37 -10.69 6.77 3.04
N ALA A 38 -10.45 5.78 3.89
CA ALA A 38 -11.16 5.65 5.18
C ALA A 38 -10.83 6.79 6.17
N GLN A 39 -9.78 7.56 5.90
CA GLN A 39 -9.38 8.70 6.72
C GLN A 39 -10.09 10.01 6.35
N ARG A 40 -10.93 10.02 5.31
CA ARG A 40 -11.72 11.19 4.93
C ARG A 40 -12.67 11.63 6.04
N ASN A 41 -13.26 10.69 6.77
CA ASN A 41 -14.08 10.97 7.94
C ASN A 41 -13.25 10.91 9.23
N ILE A 42 -13.53 11.85 10.14
CA ILE A 42 -12.77 12.00 11.40
C ILE A 42 -12.89 10.79 12.32
N VAL A 43 -14.05 10.09 12.32
CA VAL A 43 -14.28 8.93 13.18
C VAL A 43 -13.31 7.81 12.84
N SER A 44 -13.28 7.37 11.57
CA SER A 44 -12.38 6.31 11.13
C SER A 44 -10.92 6.76 11.14
N ARG A 45 -10.63 8.03 10.81
CA ARG A 45 -9.28 8.59 10.92
C ARG A 45 -8.74 8.48 12.34
N ASN A 46 -9.53 8.85 13.35
CA ASN A 46 -9.14 8.74 14.76
C ASN A 46 -8.93 7.29 15.17
N THR A 47 -9.79 6.37 14.72
CA THR A 47 -9.63 4.94 14.97
C THR A 47 -8.35 4.38 14.36
N ILE A 48 -8.04 4.71 13.11
CA ILE A 48 -6.80 4.31 12.45
C ILE A 48 -5.59 4.83 13.23
N ASN A 49 -5.58 6.12 13.56
CA ASN A 49 -4.47 6.72 14.30
C ASN A 49 -4.27 6.08 15.67
N ARG A 50 -5.35 5.86 16.45
CA ARG A 50 -5.29 5.19 17.74
C ARG A 50 -4.81 3.75 17.64
N PHE A 51 -5.20 3.03 16.57
CA PHE A 51 -4.71 1.68 16.30
C PHE A 51 -3.20 1.68 16.09
N LEU A 52 -2.70 2.61 15.26
CA LEU A 52 -1.26 2.76 15.02
C LEU A 52 -0.50 3.16 16.29
N ASP A 53 -1.11 4.00 17.15
CA ASP A 53 -0.50 4.40 18.44
C ASP A 53 -0.41 3.23 19.42
N ALA A 54 -1.40 2.33 19.41
CA ALA A 54 -1.43 1.16 20.28
C ALA A 54 -0.53 0.00 19.80
N MET A 55 -0.05 0.03 18.56
CA MET A 55 0.92 -0.96 18.07
C MET A 55 2.27 -0.79 18.78
N PRO A 56 2.96 -1.90 19.13
CA PRO A 56 4.33 -1.83 19.62
C PRO A 56 5.25 -1.11 18.63
N GLN A 57 6.02 -0.16 19.13
CA GLN A 57 6.95 0.65 18.33
C GLN A 57 8.31 -0.05 18.29
N ASP A 58 8.38 -1.15 17.55
CA ASP A 58 9.61 -1.92 17.36
C ASP A 58 9.88 -2.19 15.86
N ASP A 59 11.11 -2.54 15.55
CA ASP A 59 11.56 -2.74 14.17
C ASP A 59 10.98 -3.98 13.48
N SER A 60 10.33 -4.88 14.21
CA SER A 60 9.72 -6.08 13.66
C SER A 60 8.33 -5.82 13.03
N ARG A 61 7.73 -4.66 13.33
CA ARG A 61 6.39 -4.31 12.87
C ARG A 61 6.43 -3.73 11.46
N LEU A 62 5.45 -4.11 10.65
CA LEU A 62 5.26 -3.59 9.30
C LEU A 62 4.01 -2.70 9.29
N ILE A 63 4.23 -1.42 9.14
CA ILE A 63 3.16 -0.41 9.05
C ILE A 63 3.13 0.08 7.60
N VAL A 64 2.17 -0.42 6.84
CA VAL A 64 2.06 -0.19 5.39
C VAL A 64 1.03 0.89 5.12
N PHE A 65 1.45 1.98 4.52
CA PHE A 65 0.55 2.97 3.96
C PHE A 65 0.44 2.75 2.44
N ASP A 66 -0.70 2.23 1.99
CA ASP A 66 -1.08 2.20 0.59
C ASP A 66 -1.81 3.51 0.28
N VAL A 67 -1.19 4.39 -0.50
CA VAL A 67 -1.66 5.77 -0.72
C VAL A 67 -3.08 5.77 -1.26
N ASN A 68 -3.33 4.99 -2.31
CA ASN A 68 -4.63 4.65 -2.86
C ASN A 68 -5.58 5.85 -2.95
N LEU A 69 -5.17 6.90 -3.69
CA LEU A 69 -5.95 8.13 -3.86
C LEU A 69 -7.26 7.85 -4.59
N ARG A 70 -8.36 8.38 -4.07
CA ARG A 70 -9.69 8.25 -4.68
C ARG A 70 -10.37 9.60 -4.72
N GLN A 71 -10.72 10.03 -5.93
CA GLN A 71 -11.44 11.31 -6.17
C GLN A 71 -10.78 12.48 -5.42
N GLY A 72 -11.55 13.27 -4.65
CA GLY A 72 -11.06 14.36 -3.79
C GLY A 72 -11.01 14.01 -2.29
N PHE A 73 -11.06 12.71 -1.94
CA PHE A 73 -11.17 12.25 -0.55
C PHE A 73 -9.82 12.16 0.19
N PHE A 74 -8.89 13.00 -0.16
CA PHE A 74 -7.58 13.11 0.50
C PHE A 74 -7.15 14.57 0.60
N ASN A 75 -6.25 14.84 1.52
CA ASN A 75 -5.63 16.16 1.65
C ASN A 75 -4.19 16.01 2.15
N LYS A 76 -3.47 17.13 2.16
CA LYS A 76 -2.06 17.17 2.54
C LYS A 76 -1.80 16.65 3.96
N ASP A 77 -2.71 16.97 4.91
CA ASP A 77 -2.55 16.58 6.31
C ASP A 77 -2.72 15.07 6.50
N ILE A 78 -3.72 14.45 5.85
CA ILE A 78 -3.91 12.99 5.86
C ILE A 78 -2.68 12.29 5.29
N LEU A 79 -2.17 12.75 4.15
CA LEU A 79 -1.02 12.12 3.50
C LEU A 79 0.25 12.30 4.32
N CYS A 80 0.51 13.52 4.82
CA CYS A 80 1.68 13.80 5.65
C CYS A 80 1.69 12.96 6.92
N ASN A 81 0.57 12.95 7.66
CA ASN A 81 0.44 12.13 8.87
C ASN A 81 0.62 10.65 8.58
N SER A 82 0.00 10.13 7.51
CA SER A 82 0.10 8.71 7.15
C SER A 82 1.51 8.30 6.75
N MET A 83 2.20 9.11 5.92
CA MET A 83 3.59 8.87 5.52
C MET A 83 4.57 8.95 6.70
N SER A 84 4.30 9.81 7.69
CA SER A 84 5.14 9.92 8.89
C SER A 84 4.94 8.77 9.88
N ARG A 85 3.86 8.00 9.76
CA ARG A 85 3.52 6.90 10.67
C ARG A 85 3.79 5.52 10.09
N CYS A 86 3.98 5.42 8.78
CA CYS A 86 4.31 4.16 8.12
C CYS A 86 5.82 3.93 8.08
N ASN A 87 6.22 2.67 7.95
CA ASN A 87 7.60 2.30 7.61
C ASN A 87 7.70 1.61 6.24
N ILE A 88 6.55 1.33 5.61
CA ILE A 88 6.45 0.88 4.22
C ILE A 88 5.43 1.78 3.54
N LEU A 89 5.86 2.47 2.48
CA LEU A 89 4.97 3.25 1.63
C LEU A 89 4.74 2.50 0.32
N LYS A 90 3.47 2.32 -0.07
CA LYS A 90 3.12 1.86 -1.41
C LYS A 90 2.38 2.97 -2.15
N ILE A 91 2.80 3.22 -3.38
CA ILE A 91 2.30 4.29 -4.22
C ILE A 91 2.40 3.87 -5.68
N ASN A 92 1.44 4.26 -6.52
CA ASN A 92 1.58 4.11 -7.95
C ASN A 92 2.19 5.36 -8.60
N ASP A 93 2.52 5.28 -9.88
CA ASP A 93 3.19 6.35 -10.62
C ASP A 93 2.35 7.63 -10.73
N GLU A 94 1.04 7.54 -10.95
CA GLU A 94 0.13 8.69 -11.02
C GLU A 94 -0.03 9.35 -9.63
N GLU A 95 -0.17 8.55 -8.60
CA GLU A 95 -0.22 9.01 -7.21
C GLU A 95 1.08 9.69 -6.79
N LEU A 96 2.23 9.12 -7.17
CA LEU A 96 3.54 9.70 -6.88
C LEU A 96 3.70 11.09 -7.50
N VAL A 97 3.22 11.28 -8.73
CA VAL A 97 3.20 12.61 -9.38
C VAL A 97 2.30 13.56 -8.59
N THR A 98 1.11 13.13 -8.20
CA THR A 98 0.14 13.94 -7.44
C THR A 98 0.70 14.35 -6.07
N VAL A 99 1.23 13.38 -5.31
CA VAL A 99 1.86 13.63 -4.01
C VAL A 99 3.06 14.57 -4.15
N SER A 100 3.92 14.34 -5.15
CA SER A 100 5.08 15.18 -5.38
C SER A 100 4.72 16.63 -5.67
N ARG A 101 3.69 16.87 -6.47
CA ARG A 101 3.17 18.23 -6.73
C ARG A 101 2.61 18.89 -5.46
N MET A 102 1.83 18.13 -4.71
CA MET A 102 1.20 18.64 -3.48
C MET A 102 2.23 19.05 -2.42
N PHE A 103 3.33 18.31 -2.32
CA PHE A 103 4.37 18.56 -1.31
C PHE A 103 5.56 19.38 -1.83
N GLY A 104 5.61 19.67 -3.12
CA GLY A 104 6.72 20.41 -3.74
C GLY A 104 8.04 19.63 -3.71
N TYR A 105 7.98 18.30 -3.82
CA TYR A 105 9.20 17.48 -3.88
C TYR A 105 9.86 17.64 -5.24
N PRO A 106 11.15 18.00 -5.28
CA PRO A 106 11.93 17.99 -6.51
C PRO A 106 12.11 16.55 -7.01
N GLY A 107 12.64 16.42 -8.15
CA GLY A 107 12.94 15.12 -8.77
C GLY A 107 12.58 15.16 -10.25
N ILE A 108 13.48 14.73 -11.08
CA ILE A 108 13.33 14.75 -12.53
C ILE A 108 12.48 13.56 -12.95
N ASP A 109 12.77 12.39 -12.38
CA ASP A 109 12.06 11.16 -12.67
C ASP A 109 11.33 10.57 -11.45
N LEU A 110 10.66 9.44 -11.64
CA LEU A 110 9.88 8.79 -10.58
C LEU A 110 10.79 8.16 -9.52
N GLN A 111 11.96 7.65 -9.90
CA GLN A 111 12.87 7.01 -8.96
C GLN A 111 13.50 8.04 -8.01
N ASP A 112 13.89 9.22 -8.52
CA ASP A 112 14.38 10.34 -7.68
C ASP A 112 13.35 10.70 -6.61
N LYS A 113 12.07 10.82 -7.00
CA LYS A 113 10.98 11.09 -6.06
C LYS A 113 10.82 10.00 -5.01
N CYS A 114 10.99 8.72 -5.39
CA CYS A 114 10.96 7.61 -4.45
C CYS A 114 12.11 7.69 -3.44
N TRP A 115 13.32 8.01 -3.89
CA TRP A 115 14.47 8.19 -2.99
C TRP A 115 14.28 9.35 -2.01
N ILE A 116 13.70 10.47 -2.48
CA ILE A 116 13.36 11.61 -1.61
C ILE A 116 12.36 11.20 -0.53
N LEU A 117 11.28 10.49 -0.90
CA LEU A 117 10.27 10.04 0.04
C LEU A 117 10.82 9.00 1.02
N LEU A 118 11.62 8.04 0.54
CA LEU A 118 12.26 7.03 1.37
C LEU A 118 13.11 7.68 2.46
N GLY A 119 13.98 8.63 2.09
CA GLY A 119 14.85 9.32 3.04
C GLY A 119 14.09 10.27 3.96
N LYS A 120 13.15 11.06 3.42
CA LYS A 120 12.40 12.07 4.18
C LYS A 120 11.57 11.47 5.30
N TYR A 121 10.93 10.32 5.05
CA TYR A 121 10.06 9.65 6.01
C TYR A 121 10.74 8.47 6.73
N ASN A 122 12.05 8.30 6.54
CA ASN A 122 12.84 7.21 7.12
C ASN A 122 12.20 5.83 6.91
N LEU A 123 11.74 5.58 5.69
CA LEU A 123 11.03 4.35 5.36
C LEU A 123 11.99 3.16 5.29
N LYS A 124 11.56 2.00 5.74
CA LYS A 124 12.24 0.72 5.50
C LYS A 124 12.14 0.31 4.03
N MET A 125 10.98 0.55 3.42
CA MET A 125 10.70 0.23 2.02
C MET A 125 9.75 1.24 1.40
N LEU A 126 9.94 1.48 0.11
CA LEU A 126 8.98 2.18 -0.73
C LEU A 126 8.69 1.33 -1.96
N ILE A 127 7.42 1.03 -2.20
CA ILE A 127 6.93 0.24 -3.33
C ILE A 127 6.30 1.20 -4.34
N LEU A 128 6.87 1.25 -5.55
CA LEU A 128 6.31 1.98 -6.68
C LEU A 128 5.76 0.99 -7.70
N THR A 129 4.47 1.07 -8.00
CA THR A 129 3.84 0.28 -9.07
C THR A 129 3.58 1.17 -10.29
N CYS A 130 3.92 0.68 -11.49
CA CYS A 130 3.82 1.42 -12.76
C CYS A 130 2.98 0.66 -13.79
N GLY A 131 1.95 -0.07 -13.35
CA GLY A 131 1.07 -0.83 -14.22
C GLY A 131 1.84 -1.78 -15.14
N ILE A 132 1.68 -1.63 -16.44
CA ILE A 132 2.36 -2.47 -17.45
C ILE A 132 3.88 -2.26 -17.52
N ASN A 133 4.39 -1.18 -16.93
CA ASN A 133 5.81 -0.81 -16.95
C ASN A 133 6.60 -1.45 -15.80
N GLY A 134 5.99 -2.32 -15.02
CA GLY A 134 6.65 -3.02 -13.92
C GLY A 134 6.45 -2.35 -12.57
N SER A 135 7.28 -2.74 -11.62
CA SER A 135 7.27 -2.20 -10.26
C SER A 135 8.67 -2.16 -9.67
N TYR A 136 8.85 -1.30 -8.69
CA TYR A 136 10.11 -1.10 -7.97
C TYR A 136 9.87 -1.22 -6.47
N VAL A 137 10.83 -1.82 -5.77
CA VAL A 137 10.90 -1.80 -4.30
C VAL A 137 12.22 -1.18 -3.90
N PHE A 138 12.16 0.00 -3.33
CA PHE A 138 13.31 0.74 -2.80
C PHE A 138 13.51 0.38 -1.33
N THR A 139 14.74 0.13 -0.97
CA THR A 139 15.22 0.00 0.41
C THR A 139 16.43 0.90 0.60
N PRO A 140 16.87 1.26 1.81
CA PRO A 140 18.10 2.03 1.99
C PRO A 140 19.28 1.41 1.23
N GLY A 141 19.75 2.10 0.19
CA GLY A 141 20.91 1.70 -0.63
C GLY A 141 20.65 0.63 -1.70
N ASN A 142 19.41 0.15 -1.90
CA ASN A 142 19.12 -0.85 -2.93
C ASN A 142 17.73 -0.65 -3.57
N VAL A 143 17.58 -1.13 -4.80
CA VAL A 143 16.33 -1.16 -5.53
C VAL A 143 16.14 -2.51 -6.23
N SER A 144 14.95 -3.09 -6.04
CA SER A 144 14.49 -4.27 -6.78
C SER A 144 13.53 -3.83 -7.87
N PHE A 145 13.75 -4.26 -9.11
CA PHE A 145 12.82 -4.07 -10.22
C PHE A 145 12.25 -5.41 -10.67
N GLN A 146 10.95 -5.43 -10.95
CA GLN A 146 10.27 -6.56 -11.56
C GLN A 146 9.42 -6.06 -12.74
N PRO A 147 9.58 -6.65 -13.94
CA PRO A 147 8.70 -6.34 -15.07
C PRO A 147 7.31 -6.92 -14.82
N THR A 148 6.28 -6.27 -15.34
CA THR A 148 4.92 -6.82 -15.32
C THR A 148 4.80 -7.96 -16.31
N PRO A 149 4.38 -9.17 -15.88
CA PRO A 149 4.14 -10.29 -16.79
C PRO A 149 3.05 -9.94 -17.82
N LYS A 150 3.24 -10.38 -19.05
CA LYS A 150 2.22 -10.26 -20.09
C LYS A 150 1.18 -11.34 -19.88
N VAL A 151 -0.02 -10.96 -19.50
CA VAL A 151 -1.15 -11.85 -19.27
C VAL A 151 -2.38 -11.36 -20.04
N GLU A 152 -3.33 -12.25 -20.31
CA GLU A 152 -4.64 -11.86 -20.80
C GLU A 152 -5.46 -11.30 -19.62
N VAL A 153 -5.74 -10.00 -19.66
CA VAL A 153 -6.40 -9.29 -18.56
C VAL A 153 -7.92 -9.46 -18.67
N ALA A 154 -8.49 -10.10 -17.63
CA ALA A 154 -9.95 -10.21 -17.47
C ALA A 154 -10.50 -9.04 -16.62
N ASP A 155 -9.79 -8.66 -15.55
CA ASP A 155 -10.16 -7.57 -14.64
C ASP A 155 -8.87 -7.02 -13.97
N THR A 156 -8.86 -5.75 -13.60
CA THR A 156 -7.74 -5.13 -12.86
C THR A 156 -8.07 -4.83 -11.40
N VAL A 157 -9.31 -5.10 -10.98
CA VAL A 157 -9.75 -4.89 -9.60
C VAL A 157 -9.02 -5.85 -8.67
N GLY A 158 -8.47 -5.32 -7.56
CA GLY A 158 -7.72 -6.12 -6.59
C GLY A 158 -6.24 -6.38 -6.94
N ALA A 159 -5.77 -5.97 -8.12
CA ALA A 159 -4.35 -6.15 -8.50
C ALA A 159 -3.39 -5.49 -7.50
N GLY A 160 -3.66 -4.24 -7.12
CA GLY A 160 -2.85 -3.51 -6.13
C GLY A 160 -2.92 -4.14 -4.74
N ASP A 161 -4.12 -4.55 -4.30
CA ASP A 161 -4.35 -5.13 -2.97
C ASP A 161 -3.68 -6.51 -2.86
N SER A 162 -3.79 -7.34 -3.91
CA SER A 162 -3.14 -8.66 -3.96
C SER A 162 -1.62 -8.56 -4.00
N PHE A 163 -1.09 -7.56 -4.73
CA PHE A 163 0.35 -7.24 -4.69
C PHE A 163 0.79 -6.94 -3.26
N THR A 164 0.11 -6.01 -2.58
CA THR A 164 0.44 -5.62 -1.22
C THR A 164 0.37 -6.80 -0.27
N ALA A 165 -0.70 -7.61 -0.34
CA ALA A 165 -0.90 -8.77 0.51
C ALA A 165 0.21 -9.83 0.30
N ALA A 166 0.54 -10.17 -0.95
CA ALA A 166 1.58 -11.13 -1.28
C ALA A 166 2.98 -10.64 -0.85
N PHE A 167 3.28 -9.36 -1.07
CA PHE A 167 4.55 -8.77 -0.63
C PHE A 167 4.71 -8.84 0.89
N ILE A 168 3.74 -8.31 1.63
CA ILE A 168 3.81 -8.24 3.10
C ILE A 168 3.83 -9.62 3.74
N SER A 169 3.00 -10.56 3.24
CA SER A 169 3.02 -11.93 3.75
C SER A 169 4.37 -12.62 3.51
N SER A 170 5.01 -12.36 2.37
CA SER A 170 6.35 -12.88 2.06
C SER A 170 7.43 -12.31 2.98
N ILE A 171 7.40 -11.01 3.24
CA ILE A 171 8.31 -10.38 4.21
C ILE A 171 8.10 -10.94 5.62
N LEU A 172 6.84 -11.14 6.05
CA LEU A 172 6.52 -11.75 7.35
C LEU A 172 6.99 -13.21 7.47
N LYS A 173 7.10 -13.93 6.36
CA LYS A 173 7.69 -15.28 6.27
C LYS A 173 9.23 -15.26 6.26
N GLY A 174 9.85 -14.08 6.19
CA GLY A 174 11.31 -13.91 6.18
C GLY A 174 11.95 -14.03 4.80
N LEU A 175 11.18 -13.92 3.71
CA LEU A 175 11.75 -13.95 2.36
C LEU A 175 12.56 -12.68 2.08
N PRO A 176 13.64 -12.79 1.29
CA PRO A 176 14.36 -11.63 0.78
C PRO A 176 13.44 -10.71 -0.04
N VAL A 177 13.71 -9.41 -0.01
CA VAL A 177 12.90 -8.40 -0.69
C VAL A 177 12.68 -8.71 -2.18
N ALA A 178 13.71 -9.18 -2.88
CA ALA A 178 13.61 -9.52 -4.31
C ALA A 178 12.64 -10.68 -4.57
N GLU A 179 12.62 -11.69 -3.71
CA GLU A 179 11.69 -12.82 -3.80
C GLU A 179 10.26 -12.41 -3.43
N ALA A 180 10.10 -11.63 -2.35
CA ALA A 180 8.82 -11.06 -1.94
C ALA A 180 8.23 -10.19 -3.06
N HIS A 181 9.06 -9.39 -3.73
CA HIS A 181 8.68 -8.55 -4.85
C HIS A 181 8.20 -9.40 -6.05
N LYS A 182 8.98 -10.43 -6.42
CA LYS A 182 8.58 -11.33 -7.51
C LYS A 182 7.24 -12.00 -7.22
N ARG A 183 7.02 -12.54 -6.01
CA ARG A 183 5.74 -13.13 -5.61
C ARG A 183 4.58 -12.15 -5.68
N ALA A 184 4.80 -10.92 -5.25
CA ALA A 184 3.79 -9.87 -5.33
C ALA A 184 3.36 -9.60 -6.77
N VAL A 185 4.33 -9.52 -7.69
CA VAL A 185 4.08 -9.34 -9.12
C VAL A 185 3.34 -10.55 -9.72
N ASP A 186 3.80 -11.78 -9.45
CA ASP A 186 3.18 -13.00 -9.96
C ASP A 186 1.73 -13.14 -9.45
N THR A 187 1.48 -12.85 -8.16
CA THR A 187 0.14 -12.88 -7.56
C THR A 187 -0.79 -11.83 -8.17
N SER A 188 -0.31 -10.61 -8.31
CA SER A 188 -1.06 -9.52 -8.92
C SER A 188 -1.39 -9.82 -10.39
N ALA A 189 -0.44 -10.35 -11.15
CA ALA A 189 -0.66 -10.74 -12.54
C ALA A 189 -1.70 -11.87 -12.65
N TYR A 190 -1.65 -12.87 -11.77
CA TYR A 190 -2.67 -13.92 -11.72
C TYR A 190 -4.06 -13.35 -11.42
N VAL A 191 -4.18 -12.47 -10.41
CA VAL A 191 -5.47 -11.82 -10.08
C VAL A 191 -6.04 -11.08 -11.28
N CYS A 192 -5.21 -10.40 -12.07
CA CYS A 192 -5.65 -9.73 -13.29
C CYS A 192 -6.19 -10.69 -14.37
N THR A 193 -5.87 -11.98 -14.34
CA THR A 193 -6.44 -12.98 -15.28
C THR A 193 -7.80 -13.50 -14.87
N GLN A 194 -8.29 -13.13 -13.68
CA GLN A 194 -9.53 -13.63 -13.09
C GLN A 194 -10.59 -12.55 -13.03
N GLN A 195 -11.84 -12.95 -12.87
CA GLN A 195 -12.95 -12.02 -12.62
C GLN A 195 -13.02 -11.67 -11.13
N GLY A 196 -13.12 -10.38 -10.83
CA GLY A 196 -13.27 -9.85 -9.48
C GLY A 196 -11.97 -9.81 -8.66
N ALA A 197 -12.04 -9.15 -7.51
CA ALA A 197 -10.87 -8.75 -6.72
C ALA A 197 -10.25 -9.89 -5.86
N MET A 198 -10.98 -10.97 -5.61
CA MET A 198 -10.58 -12.01 -4.66
C MET A 198 -10.77 -13.43 -5.25
N PRO A 199 -10.07 -13.78 -6.33
CA PRO A 199 -10.10 -15.14 -6.86
C PRO A 199 -9.41 -16.12 -5.91
N VAL A 200 -9.73 -17.40 -6.04
CA VAL A 200 -8.99 -18.46 -5.35
C VAL A 200 -7.57 -18.52 -5.92
N LEU A 201 -6.58 -18.31 -5.07
CA LEU A 201 -5.18 -18.37 -5.48
C LEU A 201 -4.72 -19.83 -5.59
N PRO A 202 -3.92 -20.17 -6.62
CA PRO A 202 -3.32 -21.48 -6.75
C PRO A 202 -2.28 -21.74 -5.66
N ALA A 203 -2.08 -23.03 -5.30
CA ALA A 203 -1.26 -23.42 -4.16
C ALA A 203 0.23 -23.02 -4.27
N ASP A 204 0.74 -22.84 -5.47
CA ASP A 204 2.11 -22.38 -5.74
C ASP A 204 2.32 -20.90 -5.40
N LEU A 205 1.29 -20.07 -5.51
CA LEU A 205 1.33 -18.66 -5.09
C LEU A 205 1.14 -18.48 -3.57
N LEU A 206 0.67 -19.52 -2.87
CA LEU A 206 0.45 -19.47 -1.41
C LEU A 206 1.67 -19.95 -0.59
N LYS A 207 2.62 -20.66 -1.22
CA LYS A 207 3.84 -21.15 -0.57
C LYS A 207 4.84 -20.03 -0.31
#